data_f0073e61e3cc7df7f5d7c41df5e34c27
#
_entry.id   f0073e61e3cc7df7f5d7c41df5e34c27
#
_cell.length_a   1.000
_cell.length_b   1.000
_cell.length_c   1.000
_cell.angle_alpha   90.00
_cell.angle_beta   90.00
_cell.angle_gamma   90.00
#
_symmetry.space_group_name_H-M   'P 1'
#
loop_
_entity.id
_entity.type
_entity.pdbx_description
1 polymer ?
#
loop_
_entity_poly.entity_id
_entity_poly.type
_entity_poly.pdbx_seq_one_letter_code
_entity_poly.pdbx_strand_id
1 'polypeptide(L)'
;TDYYIVVDRDNTRTMIFKGSKGHWIPIYDWKCSVGAPSTPTVTGTFTVGAKGYSFGDGYTCYYYTQFYGDYLFHSVLYHEGTFNVRNGRLGAHISHGCIRLKIENAKWIYDNIPSKTKVYIY
;
A
#
# COMPACT_ATOMS: atom_id res chain seq x y z
N THR A 1 4.19 0.24 17.30
CA THR A 1 5.41 0.74 16.64
C THR A 1 5.40 2.26 16.59
N ASP A 2 6.49 2.84 16.10
CA ASP A 2 6.63 4.29 15.96
C ASP A 2 5.95 4.84 14.69
N TYR A 3 5.18 4.03 14.00
CA TYR A 3 4.52 4.40 12.75
C TYR A 3 3.03 4.07 12.78
N TYR A 4 2.29 4.80 11.96
CA TYR A 4 0.87 4.57 11.73
C TYR A 4 0.56 4.89 10.26
N ILE A 5 -0.20 4.02 9.60
CA ILE A 5 -0.58 4.21 8.20
C ILE A 5 -2.08 4.44 8.12
N VAL A 6 -2.49 5.46 7.38
CA VAL A 6 -3.91 5.77 7.13
C VAL A 6 -4.14 5.79 5.63
N VAL A 7 -5.16 5.07 5.17
CA VAL A 7 -5.57 5.05 3.77
C VAL A 7 -6.97 5.65 3.65
N ASP A 8 -7.08 6.70 2.84
CA ASP A 8 -8.33 7.33 2.43
C ASP A 8 -8.72 6.79 1.07
N ARG A 9 -9.72 5.91 1.02
CA ARG A 9 -10.15 5.27 -0.23
C ARG A 9 -10.79 6.24 -1.20
N ASP A 10 -11.63 7.13 -0.71
CA ASP A 10 -12.37 8.06 -1.57
C ASP A 10 -11.43 9.01 -2.31
N ASN A 11 -10.42 9.52 -1.61
CA ASN A 11 -9.44 10.45 -2.17
C ASN A 11 -8.20 9.75 -2.71
N THR A 12 -8.11 8.42 -2.60
CA THR A 12 -6.97 7.61 -3.08
C THR A 12 -5.63 8.11 -2.55
N ARG A 13 -5.55 8.23 -1.21
CA ARG A 13 -4.35 8.71 -0.53
C ARG A 13 -3.88 7.69 0.51
N THR A 14 -2.58 7.52 0.61
CA THR A 14 -1.93 6.76 1.68
C THR A 14 -1.04 7.71 2.45
N MET A 15 -1.31 7.85 3.76
CA MET A 15 -0.62 8.77 4.64
C MET A 15 0.20 8.00 5.67
N ILE A 16 1.44 8.41 5.87
CA ILE A 16 2.34 7.82 6.86
C ILE A 16 2.55 8.80 8.00
N PHE A 17 2.34 8.32 9.22
CA PHE A 17 2.57 9.08 10.44
C PHE A 17 3.70 8.45 11.24
N LYS A 18 4.47 9.27 11.90
CA LYS A 18 5.53 8.85 12.83
C LYS A 18 5.28 9.47 14.21
N GLY A 19 5.58 8.72 15.25
CA GLY A 19 5.44 9.19 16.63
C GLY A 19 4.94 8.10 17.56
N SER A 20 3.97 8.46 18.40
CA SER A 20 3.33 7.56 19.36
C SER A 20 1.88 7.97 19.57
N LYS A 21 1.12 7.12 20.27
CA LYS A 21 -0.30 7.38 20.54
C LYS A 21 -0.53 8.77 21.12
N GLY A 22 -1.38 9.56 20.46
CA GLY A 22 -1.66 10.94 20.81
C GLY A 22 -0.64 11.97 20.32
N HIS A 23 0.45 11.53 19.66
CA HIS A 23 1.54 12.38 19.20
C HIS A 23 2.00 12.00 17.79
N TRP A 24 1.05 11.70 16.89
CA TRP A 24 1.35 11.33 15.52
C TRP A 24 1.63 12.55 14.66
N ILE A 25 2.74 12.50 13.91
CA ILE A 25 3.17 13.57 13.01
C ILE A 25 3.13 13.01 11.58
N PRO A 26 2.40 13.64 10.64
CA PRO A 26 2.41 13.21 9.26
C PRO A 26 3.77 13.45 8.61
N ILE A 27 4.32 12.41 7.98
CA ILE A 27 5.61 12.51 7.28
C ILE A 27 5.47 12.30 5.78
N TYR A 28 4.45 11.58 5.33
CA TYR A 28 4.16 11.38 3.91
C TYR A 28 2.66 11.35 3.65
N ASP A 29 2.28 11.82 2.48
CA ASP A 29 0.94 11.75 1.93
C ASP A 29 1.05 11.47 0.43
N TRP A 30 0.82 10.21 0.04
CA TRP A 30 1.04 9.73 -1.31
C TRP A 30 -0.25 9.43 -2.03
N LYS A 31 -0.27 9.73 -3.33
CA LYS A 31 -1.32 9.24 -4.22
C LYS A 31 -1.20 7.71 -4.32
N CYS A 32 -2.33 7.03 -4.30
CA CYS A 32 -2.39 5.58 -4.48
C CYS A 32 -3.57 5.20 -5.36
N SER A 33 -3.65 3.93 -5.75
CA SER A 33 -4.87 3.34 -6.30
C SER A 33 -5.38 2.27 -5.35
N VAL A 34 -6.70 2.14 -5.27
CA VAL A 34 -7.39 1.23 -4.38
C VAL A 34 -8.29 0.28 -5.15
N GLY A 35 -9.01 -0.59 -4.45
CA GLY A 35 -9.89 -1.58 -5.06
C GLY A 35 -10.99 -0.96 -5.92
N ALA A 36 -11.32 -1.66 -7.01
CA ALA A 36 -12.45 -1.31 -7.86
C ALA A 36 -13.77 -1.43 -7.08
N PRO A 37 -14.88 -0.82 -7.56
CA PRO A 37 -16.17 -0.94 -6.87
C PRO A 37 -16.63 -2.38 -6.66
N SER A 38 -16.29 -3.30 -7.55
CA SER A 38 -16.63 -4.73 -7.44
C SER A 38 -15.66 -5.51 -6.55
N THR A 39 -14.47 -4.98 -6.29
CA THR A 39 -13.42 -5.59 -5.47
C THR A 39 -12.81 -4.54 -4.54
N PRO A 40 -13.63 -3.97 -3.62
CA PRO A 40 -13.17 -2.82 -2.82
C PRO A 40 -12.07 -3.21 -1.84
N THR A 41 -11.23 -2.24 -1.52
CA THR A 41 -10.29 -2.40 -0.41
C THR A 41 -11.09 -2.47 0.90
N VAL A 42 -10.72 -3.40 1.78
CA VAL A 42 -11.34 -3.55 3.10
C VAL A 42 -11.16 -2.29 3.95
N THR A 43 -12.14 -2.03 4.81
CA THR A 43 -12.08 -0.91 5.77
C THR A 43 -11.91 -1.42 7.19
N GLY A 44 -11.35 -0.61 8.04
CA GLY A 44 -11.13 -0.92 9.45
C GLY A 44 -9.68 -0.73 9.87
N THR A 45 -9.34 -1.30 11.01
CA THR A 45 -7.98 -1.27 11.56
C THR A 45 -7.32 -2.62 11.39
N PHE A 46 -6.15 -2.62 10.77
CA PHE A 46 -5.36 -3.82 10.49
C PHE A 46 -3.95 -3.64 10.99
N THR A 47 -3.12 -4.67 10.87
CA THR A 47 -1.71 -4.60 11.24
C THR A 47 -0.82 -5.15 10.14
N VAL A 48 0.34 -4.52 9.96
CA VAL A 48 1.35 -4.96 8.99
C VAL A 48 1.86 -6.35 9.37
N GLY A 49 1.89 -7.24 8.38
CA GLY A 49 2.38 -8.61 8.52
C GLY A 49 3.59 -8.88 7.63
N ALA A 50 3.47 -9.86 6.74
CA ALA A 50 4.55 -10.33 5.89
C ALA A 50 4.94 -9.30 4.82
N LYS A 51 6.19 -9.39 4.38
CA LYS A 51 6.75 -8.58 3.30
C LYS A 51 7.50 -9.44 2.31
N GLY A 52 7.59 -8.98 1.08
CA GLY A 52 8.38 -9.64 0.06
C GLY A 52 8.79 -8.70 -1.07
N TYR A 53 9.78 -9.15 -1.84
CA TYR A 53 10.37 -8.32 -2.90
C TYR A 53 9.43 -8.17 -4.10
N SER A 54 8.77 -9.24 -4.51
CA SER A 54 7.91 -9.20 -5.69
C SER A 54 6.89 -10.34 -5.71
N PHE A 55 5.87 -10.19 -6.54
CA PHE A 55 4.88 -11.21 -6.87
C PHE A 55 4.24 -10.88 -8.21
N GLY A 56 3.49 -11.83 -8.75
CA GLY A 56 2.69 -11.63 -9.96
C GLY A 56 2.60 -12.90 -10.78
N ASP A 57 1.71 -12.89 -11.77
CA ASP A 57 1.51 -13.94 -12.75
C ASP A 57 1.14 -13.26 -14.08
N GLY A 58 2.08 -13.27 -15.02
CA GLY A 58 1.96 -12.51 -16.26
C GLY A 58 2.25 -11.01 -16.11
N TYR A 59 2.58 -10.57 -14.91
CA TYR A 59 3.00 -9.22 -14.55
C TYR A 59 3.88 -9.29 -13.31
N THR A 60 4.52 -8.19 -12.92
CA THR A 60 5.28 -8.13 -11.67
C THR A 60 4.90 -6.88 -10.89
N CYS A 61 4.65 -7.07 -9.59
CA CYS A 61 4.56 -6.00 -8.59
C CYS A 61 5.70 -6.15 -7.61
N TYR A 62 6.30 -5.03 -7.21
CA TYR A 62 7.47 -5.01 -6.34
C TYR A 62 7.13 -4.48 -4.95
N TYR A 63 7.92 -4.90 -3.95
CA TYR A 63 7.91 -4.39 -2.58
C TYR A 63 6.53 -4.47 -1.94
N TYR A 64 6.03 -5.71 -1.75
CA TYR A 64 4.74 -5.87 -1.09
C TYR A 64 4.88 -5.89 0.43
N THR A 65 3.88 -5.32 1.08
CA THR A 65 3.71 -5.35 2.53
C THR A 65 2.25 -5.69 2.81
N GLN A 66 2.04 -6.85 3.45
CA GLN A 66 0.71 -7.34 3.80
C GLN A 66 0.14 -6.55 4.98
N PHE A 67 -1.15 -6.25 4.94
CA PHE A 67 -1.83 -5.68 6.11
C PHE A 67 -3.08 -6.48 6.52
N TYR A 68 -3.62 -7.33 5.66
CA TYR A 68 -4.75 -8.21 6.02
C TYR A 68 -4.94 -9.28 4.93
N GLY A 69 -4.84 -10.58 5.29
CA GLY A 69 -5.06 -11.66 4.32
C GLY A 69 -4.25 -11.46 3.04
N ASP A 70 -4.93 -11.40 1.90
CA ASP A 70 -4.30 -11.15 0.60
C ASP A 70 -4.23 -9.67 0.24
N TYR A 71 -4.55 -8.77 1.18
CA TYR A 71 -4.49 -7.33 0.95
C TYR A 71 -3.12 -6.78 1.25
N LEU A 72 -2.50 -6.15 0.26
CA LEU A 72 -1.12 -5.70 0.28
C LEU A 72 -1.00 -4.23 -0.11
N PHE A 73 0.02 -3.55 0.42
CA PHE A 73 0.64 -2.41 -0.25
C PHE A 73 1.66 -2.96 -1.24
N HIS A 74 1.72 -2.45 -2.45
CA HIS A 74 2.71 -2.83 -3.44
C HIS A 74 2.85 -1.77 -4.53
N SER A 75 3.83 -1.95 -5.40
CA SER A 75 4.05 -1.04 -6.53
C SER A 75 2.92 -1.10 -7.55
N VAL A 76 2.92 -0.15 -8.48
CA VAL A 76 2.17 -0.27 -9.74
C VAL A 76 2.64 -1.51 -10.51
N LEU A 77 1.88 -1.91 -11.54
CA LEU A 77 2.16 -3.12 -12.31
C LEU A 77 3.23 -2.87 -13.36
N TYR A 78 4.17 -3.81 -13.42
CA TYR A 78 5.25 -3.87 -14.42
C TYR A 78 5.05 -5.06 -15.34
N HIS A 79 5.60 -4.99 -16.54
CA HIS A 79 5.71 -6.16 -17.42
C HIS A 79 6.55 -7.22 -16.70
N GLU A 80 6.17 -8.47 -16.83
CA GLU A 80 6.71 -9.59 -16.06
C GLU A 80 8.25 -9.60 -16.05
N GLY A 81 8.82 -9.59 -14.83
CA GLY A 81 10.26 -9.65 -14.62
C GLY A 81 11.02 -8.39 -15.02
N THR A 82 10.35 -7.28 -15.30
CA THR A 82 10.99 -6.03 -15.74
C THR A 82 10.65 -4.87 -14.82
N PHE A 83 11.29 -3.71 -15.06
CA PHE A 83 10.93 -2.43 -14.47
C PHE A 83 10.27 -1.50 -15.51
N ASN A 84 9.71 -2.08 -16.56
CA ASN A 84 8.93 -1.36 -17.57
C ASN A 84 7.46 -1.36 -17.14
N VAL A 85 6.89 -0.17 -16.93
CA VAL A 85 5.53 -0.03 -16.42
C VAL A 85 4.51 -0.59 -17.42
N ARG A 86 3.66 -1.48 -16.93
CA ARG A 86 2.51 -2.02 -17.67
C ARG A 86 1.24 -1.24 -17.35
N ASN A 87 1.00 -0.93 -16.07
CA ASN A 87 -0.12 -0.12 -15.61
C ASN A 87 0.34 0.69 -14.41
N GLY A 88 0.63 1.96 -14.64
CA GLY A 88 1.11 2.89 -13.61
C GLY A 88 0.04 3.85 -13.11
N ARG A 89 -1.24 3.57 -13.37
CA ARG A 89 -2.34 4.47 -13.00
C ARG A 89 -2.48 4.58 -11.48
N LEU A 90 -2.45 5.81 -11.00
CA LEU A 90 -2.69 6.16 -9.60
C LEU A 90 -3.87 7.13 -9.50
N GLY A 91 -4.46 7.23 -8.30
CA GLY A 91 -5.63 8.06 -8.09
C GLY A 91 -6.92 7.41 -8.60
N ALA A 92 -6.97 6.08 -8.69
CA ALA A 92 -8.08 5.34 -9.29
C ALA A 92 -8.55 4.17 -8.42
N HIS A 93 -9.78 3.73 -8.65
CA HIS A 93 -10.39 2.57 -8.01
C HIS A 93 -10.36 1.40 -9.02
N ILE A 94 -9.22 0.73 -9.12
CA ILE A 94 -8.92 -0.22 -10.21
C ILE A 94 -8.33 -1.56 -9.80
N SER A 95 -7.90 -1.74 -8.54
CA SER A 95 -7.28 -2.98 -8.11
C SER A 95 -8.30 -4.03 -7.66
N HIS A 96 -7.82 -5.24 -7.33
CA HIS A 96 -8.64 -6.27 -6.71
C HIS A 96 -8.70 -6.15 -5.18
N GLY A 97 -8.35 -4.97 -4.64
CA GLY A 97 -8.39 -4.66 -3.22
C GLY A 97 -7.06 -4.17 -2.65
N CYS A 98 -5.95 -4.48 -3.28
CA CYS A 98 -4.63 -4.01 -2.84
C CYS A 98 -4.45 -2.50 -3.05
N ILE A 99 -3.50 -1.94 -2.33
CA ILE A 99 -3.13 -0.52 -2.43
C ILE A 99 -1.90 -0.41 -3.33
N ARG A 100 -2.08 0.19 -4.51
CA ARG A 100 -0.99 0.41 -5.46
C ARG A 100 -0.34 1.76 -5.22
N LEU A 101 0.99 1.78 -5.18
CA LEU A 101 1.81 2.97 -4.93
C LEU A 101 2.87 3.11 -6.01
N LYS A 102 3.44 4.31 -6.18
CA LYS A 102 4.70 4.43 -6.89
C LYS A 102 5.71 3.47 -6.27
N ILE A 103 6.60 2.89 -7.08
CA ILE A 103 7.55 1.88 -6.61
C ILE A 103 8.44 2.40 -5.48
N GLU A 104 8.90 3.65 -5.54
CA GLU A 104 9.70 4.25 -4.47
C GLU A 104 8.93 4.34 -3.15
N ASN A 105 7.62 4.56 -3.17
CA ASN A 105 6.77 4.64 -1.99
C ASN A 105 6.46 3.25 -1.43
N ALA A 106 6.20 2.28 -2.29
CA ALA A 106 6.06 0.87 -1.90
C ALA A 106 7.34 0.36 -1.24
N LYS A 107 8.50 0.69 -1.82
CA LYS A 107 9.81 0.35 -1.28
C LYS A 107 10.04 1.01 0.08
N TRP A 108 9.62 2.26 0.27
CA TRP A 108 9.78 2.95 1.55
C TRP A 108 9.04 2.21 2.66
N ILE A 109 7.80 1.79 2.43
CA ILE A 109 7.04 0.98 3.39
C ILE A 109 7.76 -0.34 3.66
N TYR A 110 8.18 -1.02 2.60
CA TYR A 110 8.91 -2.29 2.68
C TYR A 110 10.19 -2.17 3.54
N ASP A 111 10.95 -1.09 3.36
CA ASP A 111 12.23 -0.88 4.05
C ASP A 111 12.06 -0.39 5.50
N ASN A 112 11.01 0.37 5.80
CA ASN A 112 10.96 1.17 7.03
C ASN A 112 9.83 0.80 8.00
N ILE A 113 8.69 0.31 7.51
CA ILE A 113 7.54 0.03 8.38
C ILE A 113 7.71 -1.33 9.06
N PRO A 114 7.78 -1.38 10.40
CA PRO A 114 7.90 -2.66 11.10
C PRO A 114 6.60 -3.46 11.06
N SER A 115 6.71 -4.78 11.25
CA SER A 115 5.53 -5.62 11.45
C SER A 115 4.75 -5.15 12.68
N LYS A 116 3.43 -5.40 12.67
CA LYS A 116 2.47 -4.97 13.71
C LYS A 116 2.18 -3.46 13.70
N THR A 117 2.72 -2.70 12.76
CA THR A 117 2.30 -1.31 12.56
C THR A 117 0.82 -1.27 12.21
N LYS A 118 0.06 -0.37 12.86
CA LYS A 118 -1.37 -0.23 12.59
C LYS A 118 -1.62 0.45 11.25
N VAL A 119 -2.63 -0.06 10.55
CA VAL A 119 -3.11 0.47 9.28
C VAL A 119 -4.61 0.73 9.44
N TYR A 120 -5.02 1.97 9.30
CA TYR A 120 -6.43 2.36 9.33
C TYR A 120 -6.89 2.73 7.94
N ILE A 121 -7.95 2.07 7.46
CA ILE A 121 -8.51 2.29 6.11
C ILE A 121 -9.97 2.70 6.25
N TYR A 122 -10.33 3.80 5.68
CA TYR A 122 -11.69 4.33 5.69
C TYR A 122 -12.17 4.78 4.30
#